data_7f5329423757c4bc926403fcd1f921ba
#
_entry.id   7f5329423757c4bc926403fcd1f921ba
#
_cell.length_a   1.000
_cell.length_b   1.000
_cell.length_c   1.000
_cell.angle_alpha   90.00
_cell.angle_beta   90.00
_cell.angle_gamma   90.00
#
_symmetry.space_group_name_H-M   'P 1'
#
loop_
_entity.id
_entity.type
_entity.pdbx_description
1 polymer ?
#
loop_
_entity_poly.entity_id
_entity_poly.type
_entity_poly.pdbx_seq_one_letter_code
_entity_poly.pdbx_strand_id
1 'polypeptide(L)'
;MKTSLTDILSQRSVWRGGVLASGHGRTMPTGFATLDRELPGGGWPTGALTEILGQREGVGELQLVLPTLAALSASGRRVIWLAPPHLPYAPALARAGIDLEHLSVVRAPGRRDGLWAAEQVLRGGGCHALLAWFRDIRYGELRRLAVAAETGHGAFVALFRPEQAAHEASPACLRIAFEPVPEGLSIRILKRRGALIAKPLSIKIERPVHALAGAPFPAPCTRGSVARSCPA
;
A
#
# COMPACT_ATOMS: atom_id res chain seq x y z
N MET A 1 -10.27 31.45 32.43
CA MET A 1 -10.87 30.08 32.46
C MET A 1 -9.73 29.08 32.48
N LYS A 2 -9.64 28.24 33.52
CA LYS A 2 -8.61 27.17 33.58
C LYS A 2 -9.17 25.96 32.83
N THR A 3 -8.63 25.68 31.64
CA THR A 3 -9.01 24.47 30.89
C THR A 3 -8.54 23.26 31.69
N SER A 4 -9.43 22.36 32.05
CA SER A 4 -9.10 21.14 32.77
C SER A 4 -8.32 20.19 31.88
N LEU A 5 -7.43 19.37 32.49
CA LEU A 5 -6.73 18.30 31.75
C LEU A 5 -7.72 17.35 31.06
N THR A 6 -8.87 17.12 31.70
CA THR A 6 -9.96 16.31 31.15
C THR A 6 -10.54 16.93 29.88
N ASP A 7 -10.70 18.28 29.85
CA ASP A 7 -11.20 18.99 28.67
C ASP A 7 -10.18 18.93 27.51
N ILE A 8 -8.88 18.98 27.82
CA ILE A 8 -7.81 18.83 26.82
C ILE A 8 -7.80 17.41 26.26
N LEU A 9 -7.94 16.39 27.11
CA LEU A 9 -7.94 14.98 26.72
C LEU A 9 -9.21 14.56 25.96
N SER A 10 -10.30 15.35 26.08
CA SER A 10 -11.52 15.14 25.29
C SER A 10 -11.41 15.67 23.85
N GLN A 11 -10.38 16.45 23.55
CA GLN A 11 -10.17 16.97 22.20
C GLN A 11 -9.73 15.84 21.26
N ARG A 12 -10.33 15.79 20.06
CA ARG A 12 -10.10 14.76 19.05
C ARG A 12 -8.65 14.63 18.59
N SER A 13 -7.84 15.66 18.76
CA SER A 13 -6.43 15.73 18.34
C SER A 13 -5.45 15.30 19.44
N VAL A 14 -5.91 15.10 20.68
CA VAL A 14 -5.06 14.79 21.84
C VAL A 14 -5.32 13.37 22.31
N TRP A 15 -4.29 12.58 22.51
CA TRP A 15 -4.38 11.23 23.07
C TRP A 15 -3.29 11.00 24.12
N ARG A 16 -3.54 10.09 25.05
CA ARG A 16 -2.52 9.63 26.00
C ARG A 16 -1.55 8.68 25.31
N GLY A 17 -0.25 8.95 25.41
CA GLY A 17 0.79 7.97 25.04
C GLY A 17 0.57 6.68 25.85
N GLY A 18 0.72 5.53 25.21
CA GLY A 18 0.52 4.21 25.85
C GLY A 18 -0.86 3.58 25.67
N VAL A 19 -1.86 4.35 25.21
CA VAL A 19 -3.19 3.83 24.85
C VAL A 19 -3.37 3.93 23.34
N LEU A 20 -3.97 2.91 22.72
CA LEU A 20 -4.34 2.98 21.32
C LEU A 20 -5.30 4.18 21.15
N ALA A 21 -4.95 5.12 20.29
CA ALA A 21 -5.80 6.29 20.06
C ALA A 21 -7.16 5.80 19.54
N SER A 22 -8.23 6.10 20.23
CA SER A 22 -9.58 5.87 19.75
C SER A 22 -9.73 6.64 18.44
N GLY A 23 -9.81 5.92 17.33
CA GLY A 23 -9.68 6.50 16.00
C GLY A 23 -10.79 7.47 15.69
N HIS A 24 -10.50 8.75 15.72
CA HIS A 24 -11.39 9.79 15.22
C HIS A 24 -11.09 10.17 13.75
N GLY A 25 -10.17 9.48 13.10
CA GLY A 25 -9.93 9.55 11.65
C GLY A 25 -10.83 8.55 10.91
N ARG A 26 -11.24 8.87 9.69
CA ARG A 26 -11.86 7.87 8.82
C ARG A 26 -10.84 6.77 8.55
N THR A 27 -11.25 5.51 8.69
CA THR A 27 -10.44 4.35 8.39
C THR A 27 -11.15 3.44 7.39
N MET A 28 -10.40 2.57 6.73
CA MET A 28 -10.92 1.51 5.87
C MET A 28 -10.45 0.17 6.41
N PRO A 29 -11.31 -0.87 6.48
CA PRO A 29 -10.87 -2.20 6.86
C PRO A 29 -9.70 -2.68 6.00
N THR A 30 -8.71 -3.30 6.64
CA THR A 30 -7.57 -3.87 5.90
C THR A 30 -7.94 -5.17 5.18
N GLY A 31 -9.01 -5.82 5.62
CA GLY A 31 -9.38 -7.18 5.23
C GLY A 31 -8.72 -8.25 6.11
N PHE A 32 -7.89 -7.85 7.06
CA PHE A 32 -7.24 -8.75 8.01
C PHE A 32 -7.61 -8.37 9.45
N ALA A 33 -8.51 -9.13 10.07
CA ALA A 33 -9.00 -8.85 11.41
C ALA A 33 -7.87 -8.74 12.47
N THR A 34 -6.76 -9.46 12.27
CA THR A 34 -5.59 -9.39 13.14
C THR A 34 -4.91 -8.02 13.04
N LEU A 35 -4.79 -7.47 11.82
CA LEU A 35 -4.22 -6.15 11.61
C LEU A 35 -5.17 -5.05 12.06
N ASP A 36 -6.47 -5.18 11.73
CA ASP A 36 -7.49 -4.19 12.10
C ASP A 36 -7.55 -3.95 13.61
N ARG A 37 -7.43 -5.00 14.44
CA ARG A 37 -7.40 -4.88 15.91
C ARG A 37 -6.23 -4.06 16.43
N GLU A 38 -5.15 -4.02 15.69
CA GLU A 38 -3.93 -3.33 16.08
C GLU A 38 -3.81 -1.93 15.48
N LEU A 39 -4.65 -1.60 14.51
CA LEU A 39 -4.64 -0.27 13.90
C LEU A 39 -5.62 0.67 14.60
N PRO A 40 -5.22 1.93 14.87
CA PRO A 40 -6.11 2.94 15.42
C PRO A 40 -7.32 3.15 14.50
N GLY A 41 -8.52 2.97 15.05
CA GLY A 41 -9.76 3.08 14.28
C GLY A 41 -10.14 1.84 13.48
N GLY A 42 -9.41 0.71 13.65
CA GLY A 42 -9.80 -0.58 13.09
C GLY A 42 -9.51 -0.74 11.59
N GLY A 43 -8.47 -0.09 11.06
CA GLY A 43 -8.16 -0.22 9.64
C GLY A 43 -7.13 0.79 9.14
N TRP A 44 -6.96 0.83 7.82
CA TRP A 44 -6.08 1.80 7.16
C TRP A 44 -6.55 3.23 7.39
N PRO A 45 -5.67 4.15 7.80
CA PRO A 45 -6.03 5.56 7.93
C PRO A 45 -6.29 6.15 6.54
N THR A 46 -7.35 6.96 6.40
CA THR A 46 -7.64 7.72 5.19
C THR A 46 -7.36 9.20 5.38
N GLY A 47 -7.05 9.90 4.31
CA GLY A 47 -6.60 11.29 4.39
C GLY A 47 -5.25 11.45 5.08
N ALA A 48 -4.44 10.41 5.09
CA ALA A 48 -3.11 10.43 5.70
C ALA A 48 -2.18 9.44 4.98
N LEU A 49 -0.87 9.64 5.11
CA LEU A 49 0.10 8.73 4.51
C LEU A 49 0.29 7.47 5.35
N THR A 50 0.28 6.33 4.67
CA THR A 50 0.77 5.04 5.15
C THR A 50 2.02 4.67 4.37
N GLU A 51 3.13 4.36 5.04
CA GLU A 51 4.31 3.77 4.40
C GLU A 51 4.33 2.27 4.61
N ILE A 52 4.52 1.53 3.52
CA ILE A 52 4.69 0.07 3.50
C ILE A 52 6.11 -0.22 3.05
N LEU A 53 6.91 -0.76 3.93
CA LEU A 53 8.35 -0.93 3.78
C LEU A 53 8.69 -2.40 3.59
N GLY A 54 9.39 -2.72 2.50
CA GLY A 54 9.78 -4.09 2.18
C GLY A 54 11.21 -4.20 1.70
N GLN A 55 11.80 -5.39 1.87
CA GLN A 55 13.18 -5.66 1.45
C GLN A 55 13.33 -5.65 -0.07
N ARG A 56 12.32 -6.12 -0.77
CA ARG A 56 12.27 -6.23 -2.25
C ARG A 56 10.87 -5.92 -2.75
N GLU A 57 10.78 -5.51 -3.98
CA GLU A 57 9.53 -5.37 -4.72
C GLU A 57 9.05 -6.74 -5.23
N GLY A 58 7.73 -6.92 -5.32
CA GLY A 58 7.12 -8.15 -5.86
C GLY A 58 7.10 -9.35 -4.91
N VAL A 59 7.37 -9.16 -3.62
CA VAL A 59 7.42 -10.25 -2.63
C VAL A 59 6.15 -10.37 -1.78
N GLY A 60 5.06 -9.73 -2.20
CA GLY A 60 3.75 -9.84 -1.55
C GLY A 60 3.22 -8.55 -0.95
N GLU A 61 3.89 -7.41 -1.16
CA GLU A 61 3.46 -6.10 -0.67
C GLU A 61 2.02 -5.76 -1.07
N LEU A 62 1.62 -6.12 -2.28
CA LEU A 62 0.27 -5.89 -2.77
C LEU A 62 -0.77 -6.70 -2.01
N GLN A 63 -0.45 -7.92 -1.59
CA GLN A 63 -1.38 -8.79 -0.89
C GLN A 63 -1.92 -8.14 0.38
N LEU A 64 -1.12 -7.27 1.01
CA LEU A 64 -1.52 -6.54 2.21
C LEU A 64 -2.64 -5.53 1.95
N VAL A 65 -2.71 -4.98 0.76
CA VAL A 65 -3.67 -3.92 0.39
C VAL A 65 -4.77 -4.40 -0.55
N LEU A 66 -4.58 -5.54 -1.22
CA LEU A 66 -5.54 -6.07 -2.20
C LEU A 66 -6.97 -6.20 -1.66
N PRO A 67 -7.26 -6.71 -0.43
CA PRO A 67 -8.63 -6.82 0.05
C PRO A 67 -9.34 -5.46 0.12
N THR A 68 -8.63 -4.43 0.59
CA THR A 68 -9.16 -3.05 0.65
C THR A 68 -9.41 -2.50 -0.75
N LEU A 69 -8.50 -2.73 -1.70
CA LEU A 69 -8.64 -2.25 -3.07
C LEU A 69 -9.77 -2.96 -3.81
N ALA A 70 -9.94 -4.25 -3.59
CA ALA A 70 -11.05 -5.03 -4.14
C ALA A 70 -12.40 -4.47 -3.66
N ALA A 71 -12.54 -4.24 -2.35
CA ALA A 71 -13.76 -3.66 -1.79
C ALA A 71 -14.05 -2.25 -2.33
N LEU A 72 -13.01 -1.41 -2.51
CA LEU A 72 -13.15 -0.09 -3.08
C LEU A 72 -13.60 -0.15 -4.55
N SER A 73 -12.87 -0.89 -5.39
CA SER A 73 -13.16 -0.96 -6.82
C SER A 73 -14.53 -1.59 -7.09
N ALA A 74 -14.90 -2.66 -6.38
CA ALA A 74 -16.23 -3.26 -6.47
C ALA A 74 -17.38 -2.30 -6.09
N SER A 75 -17.09 -1.27 -5.27
CA SER A 75 -18.07 -0.21 -4.95
C SER A 75 -18.03 0.98 -5.92
N GLY A 76 -17.39 0.84 -7.10
CA GLY A 76 -17.26 1.90 -8.09
C GLY A 76 -16.28 3.01 -7.73
N ARG A 77 -15.42 2.78 -6.73
CA ARG A 77 -14.45 3.77 -6.26
C ARG A 77 -13.12 3.63 -7.00
N ARG A 78 -12.59 4.76 -7.45
CA ARG A 78 -11.36 4.80 -8.25
C ARG A 78 -10.12 4.52 -7.42
N VAL A 79 -9.31 3.59 -7.91
CA VAL A 79 -7.99 3.21 -7.39
C VAL A 79 -6.94 3.65 -8.39
N ILE A 80 -5.89 4.30 -7.92
CA ILE A 80 -4.79 4.76 -8.78
C ILE A 80 -3.49 4.14 -8.32
N TRP A 81 -2.78 3.51 -9.25
CA TRP A 81 -1.42 3.03 -9.04
C TRP A 81 -0.44 3.95 -9.77
N LEU A 82 0.46 4.54 -9.04
CA LEU A 82 1.43 5.50 -9.56
C LEU A 82 2.84 4.93 -9.53
N ALA A 83 3.46 4.91 -10.72
CA ALA A 83 4.82 4.43 -10.95
C ALA A 83 5.09 3.02 -10.36
N PRO A 84 4.21 2.02 -10.58
CA PRO A 84 4.49 0.66 -10.13
C PRO A 84 5.78 0.16 -10.80
N PRO A 85 6.64 -0.60 -10.07
CA PRO A 85 7.93 -1.07 -10.59
C PRO A 85 7.79 -2.07 -11.74
N HIS A 86 6.65 -2.76 -11.78
CA HIS A 86 6.29 -3.73 -12.80
C HIS A 86 4.90 -3.45 -13.36
N LEU A 87 4.66 -3.86 -14.60
CA LEU A 87 3.31 -3.79 -15.17
C LEU A 87 2.39 -4.75 -14.40
N PRO A 88 1.29 -4.24 -13.83
CA PRO A 88 0.35 -5.11 -13.12
C PRO A 88 -0.26 -6.16 -14.07
N TYR A 89 -0.32 -7.40 -13.60
CA TYR A 89 -0.94 -8.49 -14.37
C TYR A 89 -2.45 -8.50 -14.13
N ALA A 90 -3.19 -7.93 -15.08
CA ALA A 90 -4.63 -7.71 -14.99
C ALA A 90 -5.46 -8.96 -14.63
N PRO A 91 -5.19 -10.18 -15.19
CA PRO A 91 -5.95 -11.37 -14.80
C PRO A 91 -5.75 -11.77 -13.34
N ALA A 92 -4.57 -11.51 -12.74
CA ALA A 92 -4.35 -11.79 -11.32
C ALA A 92 -5.09 -10.79 -10.43
N LEU A 93 -5.14 -9.52 -10.83
CA LEU A 93 -5.89 -8.48 -10.12
C LEU A 93 -7.40 -8.75 -10.16
N ALA A 94 -7.95 -9.10 -11.33
CA ALA A 94 -9.35 -9.48 -11.46
C ALA A 94 -9.70 -10.70 -10.58
N ARG A 95 -8.81 -11.71 -10.55
CA ARG A 95 -8.98 -12.88 -9.67
C ARG A 95 -8.93 -12.51 -8.19
N ALA A 96 -8.16 -11.49 -7.82
CA ALA A 96 -8.12 -10.95 -6.47
C ALA A 96 -9.34 -10.07 -6.12
N GLY A 97 -10.32 -9.94 -7.03
CA GLY A 97 -11.55 -9.19 -6.83
C GLY A 97 -11.47 -7.70 -7.19
N ILE A 98 -10.39 -7.26 -7.84
CA ILE A 98 -10.28 -5.88 -8.31
C ILE A 98 -11.09 -5.69 -9.58
N ASP A 99 -12.02 -4.73 -9.55
CA ASP A 99 -12.66 -4.23 -10.76
C ASP A 99 -11.70 -3.34 -11.53
N LEU A 100 -11.27 -3.84 -12.70
CA LEU A 100 -10.28 -3.18 -13.54
C LEU A 100 -10.79 -1.88 -14.19
N GLU A 101 -12.10 -1.69 -14.34
CA GLU A 101 -12.67 -0.45 -14.85
C GLU A 101 -12.43 0.72 -13.88
N HIS A 102 -12.26 0.43 -12.60
CA HIS A 102 -11.99 1.39 -11.55
C HIS A 102 -10.51 1.49 -11.16
N LEU A 103 -9.61 0.77 -11.86
CA LEU A 103 -8.17 0.81 -11.66
C LEU A 103 -7.48 1.60 -12.77
N SER A 104 -6.76 2.64 -12.41
CA SER A 104 -5.89 3.40 -13.31
C SER A 104 -4.42 3.21 -12.94
N VAL A 105 -3.58 2.94 -13.94
CA VAL A 105 -2.14 2.84 -13.76
C VAL A 105 -1.47 4.04 -14.43
N VAL A 106 -0.81 4.87 -13.64
CA VAL A 106 -0.10 6.07 -14.08
C VAL A 106 1.40 5.78 -14.09
N ARG A 107 2.01 5.88 -15.25
CA ARG A 107 3.47 5.78 -15.39
C ARG A 107 4.07 7.17 -15.27
N ALA A 108 5.07 7.31 -14.42
CA ALA A 108 5.84 8.54 -14.26
C ALA A 108 7.31 8.20 -14.54
N PRO A 109 7.93 8.76 -15.58
CA PRO A 109 9.29 8.41 -15.96
C PRO A 109 10.35 8.88 -14.96
N GLY A 110 10.00 9.86 -14.12
CA GLY A 110 10.90 10.42 -13.14
C GLY A 110 10.25 10.67 -11.79
N ARG A 111 11.09 10.74 -10.75
CA ARG A 111 10.65 11.02 -9.38
C ARG A 111 9.82 12.31 -9.28
N ARG A 112 10.26 13.38 -9.94
CA ARG A 112 9.59 14.69 -9.91
C ARG A 112 8.19 14.61 -10.49
N ASP A 113 8.04 13.93 -11.61
CA ASP A 113 6.75 13.75 -12.29
C ASP A 113 5.81 12.89 -11.45
N GLY A 114 6.36 11.82 -10.82
CA GLY A 114 5.62 10.98 -9.89
C GLY A 114 5.10 11.75 -8.68
N LEU A 115 5.94 12.58 -8.07
CA LEU A 115 5.53 13.42 -6.94
C LEU A 115 4.47 14.43 -7.33
N TRP A 116 4.64 15.11 -8.47
CA TRP A 116 3.65 16.04 -8.99
C TRP A 116 2.32 15.34 -9.26
N ALA A 117 2.35 14.19 -9.94
CA ALA A 117 1.15 13.41 -10.23
C ALA A 117 0.44 12.95 -8.94
N ALA A 118 1.18 12.47 -7.93
CA ALA A 118 0.62 12.10 -6.65
C ALA A 118 -0.12 13.28 -5.97
N GLU A 119 0.50 14.47 -5.96
CA GLU A 119 -0.14 15.67 -5.41
C GLU A 119 -1.42 16.05 -6.16
N GLN A 120 -1.40 16.00 -7.51
CA GLN A 120 -2.59 16.32 -8.32
C GLN A 120 -3.72 15.32 -8.07
N VAL A 121 -3.40 14.02 -8.01
CA VAL A 121 -4.37 12.96 -7.69
C VAL A 121 -5.02 13.18 -6.32
N LEU A 122 -4.23 13.48 -5.31
CA LEU A 122 -4.72 13.68 -3.94
C LEU A 122 -5.60 14.93 -3.81
N ARG A 123 -5.21 16.03 -4.46
CA ARG A 123 -5.97 17.30 -4.44
C ARG A 123 -7.22 17.27 -5.31
N GLY A 124 -7.19 16.51 -6.39
CA GLY A 124 -8.29 16.46 -7.37
C GLY A 124 -9.55 15.73 -6.91
N GLY A 125 -9.52 15.01 -5.78
CA GLY A 125 -10.69 14.41 -5.13
C GLY A 125 -11.36 13.24 -5.86
N GLY A 126 -10.89 12.89 -7.04
CA GLY A 126 -11.43 11.76 -7.81
C GLY A 126 -10.83 10.39 -7.48
N CYS A 127 -9.92 10.32 -6.51
CA CYS A 127 -9.22 9.11 -6.11
C CYS A 127 -9.66 8.68 -4.70
N HIS A 128 -9.91 7.39 -4.52
CA HIS A 128 -10.27 6.82 -3.22
C HIS A 128 -9.15 5.97 -2.61
N ALA A 129 -8.24 5.46 -3.46
CA ALA A 129 -6.99 4.86 -3.03
C ALA A 129 -5.86 5.21 -4.00
N LEU A 130 -4.74 5.70 -3.47
CA LEU A 130 -3.49 5.94 -4.19
C LEU A 130 -2.42 5.01 -3.67
N LEU A 131 -1.91 4.14 -4.55
CA LEU A 131 -0.71 3.38 -4.32
C LEU A 131 0.43 4.00 -5.12
N ALA A 132 1.54 4.31 -4.48
CA ALA A 132 2.68 4.91 -5.15
C ALA A 132 4.00 4.27 -4.71
N TRP A 133 4.92 4.06 -5.66
CA TRP A 133 6.23 3.48 -5.43
C TRP A 133 7.29 4.55 -5.53
N PHE A 134 7.97 4.84 -4.40
CA PHE A 134 9.05 5.80 -4.33
C PHE A 134 10.25 5.18 -3.62
N ARG A 135 11.32 4.90 -4.35
CA ARG A 135 12.59 4.42 -3.76
C ARG A 135 13.26 5.52 -2.97
N ASP A 136 13.41 6.68 -3.60
CA ASP A 136 14.12 7.84 -3.05
C ASP A 136 13.16 9.02 -2.95
N ILE A 137 12.62 9.26 -1.78
CA ILE A 137 11.77 10.41 -1.49
C ILE A 137 12.29 11.13 -0.25
N ARG A 138 12.44 12.44 -0.35
CA ARG A 138 12.95 13.26 0.73
C ARG A 138 11.86 13.64 1.73
N TYR A 139 12.24 13.90 2.97
CA TYR A 139 11.28 14.29 4.02
C TYR A 139 10.35 15.45 3.61
N GLY A 140 10.89 16.50 2.98
CA GLY A 140 10.08 17.64 2.51
C GLY A 140 9.04 17.25 1.46
N GLU A 141 9.36 16.29 0.59
CA GLU A 141 8.46 15.75 -0.43
C GLU A 141 7.37 14.90 0.22
N LEU A 142 7.73 14.03 1.19
CA LEU A 142 6.77 13.26 2.00
C LEU A 142 5.80 14.18 2.75
N ARG A 143 6.31 15.30 3.31
CA ARG A 143 5.47 16.27 4.01
C ARG A 143 4.47 16.93 3.06
N ARG A 144 4.86 17.27 1.84
CA ARG A 144 3.95 17.82 0.82
C ARG A 144 2.84 16.83 0.48
N LEU A 145 3.18 15.54 0.29
CA LEU A 145 2.19 14.50 0.06
C LEU A 145 1.27 14.29 1.28
N ALA A 146 1.81 14.36 2.51
CA ALA A 146 1.00 14.28 3.73
C ALA A 146 -0.04 15.40 3.79
N VAL A 147 0.36 16.64 3.53
CA VAL A 147 -0.56 17.79 3.48
C VAL A 147 -1.59 17.62 2.34
N ALA A 148 -1.18 17.14 1.16
CA ALA A 148 -2.10 16.89 0.07
C ALA A 148 -3.12 15.79 0.41
N ALA A 149 -2.72 14.75 1.15
CA ALA A 149 -3.63 13.70 1.62
C ALA A 149 -4.62 14.24 2.68
N GLU A 150 -4.16 15.07 3.62
CA GLU A 150 -4.98 15.67 4.67
C GLU A 150 -6.02 16.66 4.12
N THR A 151 -5.63 17.46 3.14
CA THR A 151 -6.50 18.46 2.50
C THR A 151 -7.38 17.86 1.41
N GLY A 152 -7.09 16.65 0.99
CA GLY A 152 -7.84 15.91 -0.03
C GLY A 152 -9.14 15.30 0.51
N HIS A 153 -9.75 14.45 -0.30
CA HIS A 153 -11.09 13.88 -0.03
C HIS A 153 -11.06 12.56 0.78
N GLY A 154 -10.02 12.34 1.60
CA GLY A 154 -9.95 11.19 2.48
C GLY A 154 -9.60 9.88 1.77
N ALA A 155 -8.75 9.92 0.77
CA ALA A 155 -8.23 8.73 0.11
C ALA A 155 -7.36 7.88 1.04
N PHE A 156 -7.34 6.57 0.83
CA PHE A 156 -6.31 5.70 1.36
C PHE A 156 -5.02 5.91 0.56
N VAL A 157 -3.92 6.21 1.22
CA VAL A 157 -2.63 6.50 0.55
C VAL A 157 -1.56 5.54 1.06
N ALA A 158 -1.12 4.63 0.21
CA ALA A 158 -0.03 3.70 0.49
C ALA A 158 1.22 4.04 -0.34
N LEU A 159 2.31 4.34 0.34
CA LEU A 159 3.62 4.57 -0.27
C LEU A 159 4.50 3.35 -0.02
N PHE A 160 4.87 2.68 -1.11
CA PHE A 160 5.81 1.56 -1.07
C PHE A 160 7.23 2.09 -1.16
N ARG A 161 8.04 1.70 -0.18
CA ARG A 161 9.43 2.16 -0.06
C ARG A 161 10.35 1.00 0.35
N PRO A 162 11.66 1.10 0.10
CA PRO A 162 12.62 0.10 0.57
C PRO A 162 12.69 0.07 2.11
N GLU A 163 13.03 -1.09 2.68
CA GLU A 163 13.11 -1.29 4.13
C GLU A 163 14.07 -0.32 4.82
N GLN A 164 15.16 0.07 4.14
CA GLN A 164 16.14 1.02 4.66
C GLN A 164 15.51 2.35 5.08
N ALA A 165 14.39 2.73 4.45
CA ALA A 165 13.62 3.89 4.83
C ALA A 165 13.04 3.82 6.25
N ALA A 166 13.04 2.65 6.90
CA ALA A 166 12.60 2.49 8.29
C ALA A 166 13.35 3.41 9.26
N HIS A 167 14.61 3.69 8.98
CA HIS A 167 15.47 4.54 9.80
C HIS A 167 15.37 6.04 9.47
N GLU A 168 14.64 6.39 8.43
CA GLU A 168 14.46 7.77 8.03
C GLU A 168 13.29 8.43 8.76
N ALA A 169 13.39 9.74 9.01
CA ALA A 169 12.27 10.52 9.51
C ALA A 169 11.12 10.54 8.48
N SER A 170 9.88 10.37 8.95
CA SER A 170 8.71 10.40 8.09
C SER A 170 7.52 11.06 8.76
N PRO A 171 6.75 11.91 8.02
CA PRO A 171 5.49 12.49 8.48
C PRO A 171 4.32 11.48 8.42
N ALA A 172 4.51 10.29 7.83
CA ALA A 172 3.44 9.29 7.74
C ALA A 172 2.86 8.97 9.12
N CYS A 173 1.54 8.83 9.19
CA CYS A 173 0.83 8.49 10.43
C CYS A 173 0.90 7.00 10.77
N LEU A 174 1.10 6.15 9.76
CA LEU A 174 1.27 4.72 9.89
C LEU A 174 2.51 4.29 9.08
N ARG A 175 3.37 3.49 9.68
CA ARG A 175 4.53 2.88 9.02
C ARG A 175 4.58 1.41 9.37
N ILE A 176 4.62 0.58 8.36
CA ILE A 176 4.62 -0.88 8.47
C ILE A 176 5.82 -1.41 7.71
N ALA A 177 6.62 -2.25 8.35
CA ALA A 177 7.57 -3.12 7.66
C ALA A 177 6.98 -4.52 7.54
N PHE A 178 7.20 -5.18 6.43
CA PHE A 178 6.74 -6.54 6.20
C PHE A 178 7.86 -7.43 5.68
N GLU A 179 7.76 -8.70 6.01
CA GLU A 179 8.64 -9.77 5.54
C GLU A 179 7.79 -10.93 5.04
N PRO A 180 8.10 -11.52 3.88
CA PRO A 180 7.42 -12.73 3.44
C PRO A 180 7.83 -13.91 4.31
N VAL A 181 6.84 -14.69 4.74
CA VAL A 181 7.02 -15.95 5.48
C VAL A 181 6.30 -17.08 4.72
N PRO A 182 6.61 -18.35 4.99
CA PRO A 182 6.01 -19.46 4.25
C PRO A 182 4.48 -19.44 4.17
N GLU A 183 3.81 -19.02 5.25
CA GLU A 183 2.34 -19.01 5.35
C GLU A 183 1.71 -17.63 5.09
N GLY A 184 2.46 -16.63 4.65
CA GLY A 184 1.94 -15.29 4.41
C GLY A 184 2.94 -14.17 4.62
N LEU A 185 2.62 -13.22 5.49
CA LEU A 185 3.46 -12.06 5.81
C LEU A 185 3.63 -11.91 7.33
N SER A 186 4.85 -11.60 7.75
CA SER A 186 5.17 -11.10 9.08
C SER A 186 5.21 -9.57 9.02
N ILE A 187 4.46 -8.90 9.89
CA ILE A 187 4.26 -7.44 9.87
C ILE A 187 4.77 -6.83 11.16
N ARG A 188 5.62 -5.83 11.04
CA ARG A 188 6.07 -4.98 12.15
C ARG A 188 5.49 -3.58 11.99
N ILE A 189 4.74 -3.10 12.97
CA ILE A 189 4.26 -1.73 13.00
C ILE A 189 5.36 -0.85 13.60
N LEU A 190 6.00 -0.04 12.75
CA LEU A 190 7.10 0.84 13.14
C LEU A 190 6.62 2.17 13.71
N LYS A 191 5.47 2.64 13.25
CA LYS A 191 4.84 3.90 13.70
C LYS A 191 3.33 3.78 13.57
N ARG A 192 2.61 4.17 14.62
CA ARG A 192 1.15 4.36 14.63
C ARG A 192 0.79 5.40 15.69
N ARG A 193 -0.44 5.88 15.71
CA ARG A 193 -0.96 6.67 16.84
C ARG A 193 -1.20 5.75 18.03
N GLY A 194 -0.64 6.08 19.19
CA GLY A 194 -0.74 5.27 20.41
C GLY A 194 0.47 4.35 20.62
N ALA A 195 0.33 3.38 21.52
CA ALA A 195 1.42 2.48 21.90
C ALA A 195 1.86 1.58 20.73
N LEU A 196 3.16 1.40 20.58
CA LEU A 196 3.70 0.43 19.63
C LEU A 196 3.55 -1.00 20.14
N ILE A 197 3.41 -1.93 19.23
CA ILE A 197 3.42 -3.36 19.52
C ILE A 197 4.85 -3.86 19.43
N ALA A 198 5.29 -4.57 20.47
CA ALA A 198 6.63 -5.14 20.50
C ALA A 198 6.77 -6.39 19.60
N LYS A 199 5.68 -7.11 19.34
CA LYS A 199 5.72 -8.38 18.60
C LYS A 199 5.24 -8.20 17.16
N PRO A 200 5.88 -8.86 16.18
CA PRO A 200 5.37 -8.91 14.82
C PRO A 200 4.00 -9.61 14.76
N LEU A 201 3.17 -9.19 13.81
CA LEU A 201 1.88 -9.80 13.51
C LEU A 201 2.05 -10.78 12.34
N SER A 202 1.55 -12.00 12.47
CA SER A 202 1.49 -12.94 11.35
C SER A 202 0.15 -12.79 10.64
N ILE A 203 0.20 -12.50 9.35
CA ILE A 203 -0.96 -12.45 8.47
C ILE A 203 -0.89 -13.64 7.52
N LYS A 204 -1.85 -14.56 7.65
CA LYS A 204 -2.00 -15.65 6.68
C LYS A 204 -2.52 -15.09 5.37
N ILE A 205 -1.86 -15.47 4.30
CA ILE A 205 -2.25 -15.11 2.94
C ILE A 205 -2.41 -16.41 2.16
N GLU A 206 -3.61 -16.64 1.69
CA GLU A 206 -3.86 -17.73 0.76
C GLU A 206 -3.14 -17.44 -0.55
N ARG A 207 -2.03 -18.14 -0.77
CA ARG A 207 -1.36 -18.08 -2.07
C ARG A 207 -2.24 -18.84 -3.06
N PRO A 208 -2.66 -18.23 -4.17
CA PRO A 208 -3.31 -19.00 -5.20
C PRO A 208 -2.35 -20.13 -5.60
N VAL A 209 -2.81 -21.36 -5.47
CA VAL A 209 -2.06 -22.52 -5.98
C VAL A 209 -1.89 -22.25 -7.47
N HIS A 210 -0.69 -21.89 -7.88
CA HIS A 210 -0.41 -21.65 -9.30
C HIS A 210 -0.70 -22.94 -10.03
N ALA A 211 -1.60 -22.89 -11.02
CA ALA A 211 -1.87 -23.99 -11.92
C ALA A 211 -0.59 -24.49 -12.64
N LEU A 212 0.50 -23.76 -12.50
CA LEU A 212 1.84 -24.09 -13.01
C LEU A 212 2.68 -24.94 -12.04
N ALA A 213 2.26 -25.16 -10.80
CA ALA A 213 3.01 -25.96 -9.83
C ALA A 213 3.06 -27.46 -10.21
N GLY A 214 2.42 -27.88 -11.29
CA GLY A 214 2.43 -29.25 -11.79
C GLY A 214 2.59 -29.40 -13.30
N ALA A 215 2.71 -28.31 -14.06
CA ALA A 215 2.95 -28.39 -15.49
C ALA A 215 4.46 -28.39 -15.75
N PRO A 216 5.02 -29.45 -16.38
CA PRO A 216 6.41 -29.40 -16.85
C PRO A 216 6.54 -28.22 -17.82
N PHE A 217 7.58 -27.40 -17.63
CA PHE A 217 7.91 -26.35 -18.58
C PHE A 217 7.99 -26.96 -19.98
N PRO A 218 7.29 -26.41 -21.00
CA PRO A 218 7.50 -26.85 -22.35
C PRO A 218 8.98 -26.67 -22.68
N ALA A 219 9.61 -27.72 -23.18
CA ALA A 219 10.99 -27.68 -23.59
C ALA A 219 11.20 -26.50 -24.57
N PRO A 220 12.31 -25.75 -24.46
CA PRO A 220 12.56 -24.65 -25.38
C PRO A 220 12.49 -25.19 -26.82
N CYS A 221 11.65 -24.56 -27.63
CA CYS A 221 11.60 -24.87 -29.07
C CYS A 221 12.99 -24.72 -29.63
N THR A 222 13.65 -25.83 -29.92
CA THR A 222 14.86 -25.86 -30.73
C THR A 222 14.46 -25.33 -32.09
N ARG A 223 14.97 -24.15 -32.49
CA ARG A 223 14.82 -23.61 -33.84
C ARG A 223 15.37 -24.66 -34.81
N GLY A 224 14.47 -25.32 -35.52
CA GLY A 224 14.83 -26.18 -36.59
C GLY A 224 15.67 -25.40 -37.60
N SER A 225 16.83 -25.93 -37.90
CA SER A 225 17.71 -25.47 -38.97
C SER A 225 16.90 -25.43 -40.27
N VAL A 226 16.62 -24.24 -40.80
CA VAL A 226 16.09 -24.05 -42.14
C VAL A 226 17.25 -24.31 -43.10
N ALA A 227 17.27 -25.51 -43.63
CA ALA A 227 18.16 -25.85 -44.77
C ALA A 227 17.73 -24.98 -45.96
N ARG A 228 18.59 -24.06 -46.39
CA ARG A 228 18.46 -23.34 -47.65
C ARG A 228 18.84 -24.28 -48.75
N SER A 229 17.87 -24.80 -49.48
CA SER A 229 18.08 -25.40 -50.79
C SER A 229 18.13 -24.27 -51.81
N CYS A 230 19.31 -23.99 -52.37
CA CYS A 230 19.45 -23.27 -53.66
C CYS A 230 19.10 -24.22 -54.81
N PRO A 231 18.23 -23.85 -55.74
CA PRO A 231 18.18 -24.49 -57.05
C PRO A 231 19.22 -23.89 -57.97
N ALA A 232 19.84 -24.75 -58.81
CA ALA A 232 20.73 -24.45 -59.84
C ALA A 232 20.09 -23.75 -61.06
#